data_dd68f3a0fdf422c57e0ae561c3632e2a
#
_entry.id   dd68f3a0fdf422c57e0ae561c3632e2a
#
_cell.length_a   1.000
_cell.length_b   1.000
_cell.length_c   1.000
_cell.angle_alpha   90.00
_cell.angle_beta   90.00
_cell.angle_gamma   90.00
#
_symmetry.space_group_name_H-M   'P 1'
#
loop_
_entity.id
_entity.type
_entity.pdbx_description
1 polymer ?
#
loop_
_entity_poly.entity_id
_entity_poly.type
_entity_poly.pdbx_seq_one_letter_code
_entity_poly.pdbx_strand_id
1 'polypeptide(L)'
;MAETIHIGKAAKLAGVSVDTIRFYQKLGLVKSADRSAGGYRLFDGEQTRDLTFVRHAQELGLSLNEVKELLALRQKHHACSEVQSMLKHKLTDVRDKIKSLVRLEAELTGAFRNCNRELRLKPEIKHEDCCPLPTKLDRMNGSNEPL
;
A
#
# COMPACT_ATOMS: atom_id res chain seq x y z
N MET A 1 17.47 19.03 -25.88
CA MET A 1 16.18 18.32 -26.16
C MET A 1 16.05 17.18 -25.18
N ALA A 2 14.96 17.12 -24.43
CA ALA A 2 14.75 16.01 -23.53
C ALA A 2 14.49 14.73 -24.35
N GLU A 3 15.23 13.67 -24.09
CA GLU A 3 15.01 12.38 -24.74
C GLU A 3 13.68 11.82 -24.25
N THR A 4 12.75 11.62 -25.18
CA THR A 4 11.42 11.07 -24.88
C THR A 4 11.38 9.58 -25.22
N ILE A 5 10.69 8.80 -24.40
CA ILE A 5 10.54 7.37 -24.55
C ILE A 5 9.07 6.97 -24.64
N HIS A 6 8.79 5.86 -25.32
CA HIS A 6 7.45 5.28 -25.41
C HIS A 6 6.99 4.69 -24.08
N ILE A 7 5.66 4.67 -23.87
CA ILE A 7 5.01 4.16 -22.65
C ILE A 7 5.51 2.75 -22.23
N GLY A 8 5.78 1.86 -23.20
CA GLY A 8 6.29 0.51 -22.90
C GLY A 8 7.69 0.53 -22.29
N LYS A 9 8.58 1.46 -22.77
CA LYS A 9 9.92 1.63 -22.20
C LYS A 9 9.83 2.30 -20.82
N ALA A 10 8.96 3.30 -20.65
CA ALA A 10 8.71 3.96 -19.37
C ALA A 10 8.18 2.94 -18.33
N ALA A 11 7.26 2.06 -18.73
CA ALA A 11 6.71 1.00 -17.88
C ALA A 11 7.81 0.06 -17.37
N LYS A 12 8.70 -0.39 -18.27
CA LYS A 12 9.85 -1.23 -17.89
C LYS A 12 10.79 -0.53 -16.93
N LEU A 13 11.14 0.72 -17.19
CA LEU A 13 12.03 1.51 -16.33
C LEU A 13 11.42 1.76 -14.94
N ALA A 14 10.13 2.07 -14.88
CA ALA A 14 9.42 2.28 -13.61
C ALA A 14 9.04 0.96 -12.92
N GLY A 15 9.16 -0.20 -13.60
CA GLY A 15 8.79 -1.50 -13.05
C GLY A 15 7.28 -1.66 -12.81
N VAL A 16 6.45 -1.06 -13.67
CA VAL A 16 4.98 -1.13 -13.62
C VAL A 16 4.41 -1.55 -14.97
N SER A 17 3.14 -1.92 -15.01
CA SER A 17 2.47 -2.23 -16.28
C SER A 17 2.08 -0.95 -17.03
N VAL A 18 1.88 -1.06 -18.35
CA VAL A 18 1.35 0.05 -19.17
C VAL A 18 -0.01 0.50 -18.67
N ASP A 19 -0.86 -0.43 -18.23
CA ASP A 19 -2.19 -0.12 -17.71
C ASP A 19 -2.12 0.61 -16.37
N THR A 20 -1.13 0.28 -15.52
CA THR A 20 -0.84 1.02 -14.31
C THR A 20 -0.46 2.47 -14.61
N ILE A 21 0.38 2.72 -15.64
CA ILE A 21 0.70 4.09 -16.06
C ILE A 21 -0.54 4.84 -16.52
N ARG A 22 -1.39 4.21 -17.33
CA ARG A 22 -2.66 4.80 -17.79
C ARG A 22 -3.57 5.14 -16.61
N PHE A 23 -3.62 4.28 -15.62
CA PHE A 23 -4.38 4.50 -14.39
C PHE A 23 -3.83 5.70 -13.61
N TYR A 24 -2.51 5.80 -13.42
CA TYR A 24 -1.89 6.96 -12.76
C TYR A 24 -2.14 8.27 -13.51
N GLN A 25 -2.13 8.25 -14.84
CA GLN A 25 -2.49 9.41 -15.65
C GLN A 25 -3.95 9.82 -15.47
N LYS A 26 -4.88 8.84 -15.42
CA LYS A 26 -6.31 9.08 -15.16
C LYS A 26 -6.55 9.71 -13.80
N LEU A 27 -5.75 9.35 -12.79
CA LEU A 27 -5.80 9.94 -11.45
C LEU A 27 -5.08 11.28 -11.34
N GLY A 28 -4.39 11.72 -12.39
CA GLY A 28 -3.61 12.95 -12.38
C GLY A 28 -2.33 12.90 -11.55
N LEU A 29 -1.81 11.68 -11.27
CA LEU A 29 -0.55 11.47 -10.57
C LEU A 29 0.66 11.74 -11.46
N VAL A 30 0.55 11.41 -12.74
CA VAL A 30 1.59 11.63 -13.74
C VAL A 30 0.97 12.39 -14.91
N LYS A 31 1.62 13.44 -15.36
CA LYS A 31 1.14 14.24 -16.49
C LYS A 31 1.11 13.38 -17.76
N SER A 32 0.17 13.68 -18.63
CA SER A 32 0.16 13.14 -19.99
C SER A 32 1.39 13.64 -20.72
N ALA A 33 2.17 12.73 -21.27
CA ALA A 33 3.26 13.09 -22.16
C ALA A 33 2.73 13.63 -23.49
N ASP A 34 3.59 14.27 -24.24
CA ASP A 34 3.32 14.58 -25.64
C ASP A 34 2.99 13.30 -26.42
N ARG A 35 2.35 13.46 -27.54
CA ARG A 35 2.10 12.35 -28.45
C ARG A 35 3.05 12.45 -29.65
N SER A 36 3.61 11.31 -30.06
CA SER A 36 4.34 11.22 -31.30
C SER A 36 3.43 11.49 -32.51
N ALA A 37 4.01 11.73 -33.68
CA ALA A 37 3.27 11.85 -34.93
C ALA A 37 2.35 10.63 -35.23
N GLY A 38 2.66 9.47 -34.68
CA GLY A 38 1.83 8.26 -34.74
C GLY A 38 0.84 8.10 -33.59
N GLY A 39 0.60 9.13 -32.77
CA GLY A 39 -0.38 9.11 -31.66
C GLY A 39 0.06 8.38 -30.41
N TYR A 40 1.30 7.89 -30.34
CA TYR A 40 1.82 7.19 -29.15
C TYR A 40 2.22 8.17 -28.05
N ARG A 41 1.91 7.80 -26.80
CA ARG A 41 2.30 8.59 -25.62
C ARG A 41 3.80 8.52 -25.40
N LEU A 42 4.42 9.68 -25.28
CA LEU A 42 5.85 9.85 -24.98
C LEU A 42 6.03 10.31 -23.55
N PHE A 43 7.08 9.86 -22.89
CA PHE A 43 7.47 10.23 -21.53
C PHE A 43 8.88 10.79 -21.56
N ASP A 44 9.08 11.90 -20.88
CA ASP A 44 10.41 12.46 -20.65
C ASP A 44 11.04 11.91 -19.35
N GLY A 45 12.24 12.38 -19.05
CA GLY A 45 12.96 11.94 -17.86
C GLY A 45 12.28 12.37 -16.54
N GLU A 46 11.54 13.49 -16.52
CA GLU A 46 10.82 13.93 -15.32
C GLU A 46 9.62 13.03 -15.06
N GLN A 47 8.82 12.77 -16.07
CA GLN A 47 7.66 11.89 -15.98
C GLN A 47 8.06 10.45 -15.61
N THR A 48 9.19 9.98 -16.12
CA THR A 48 9.72 8.66 -15.76
C THR A 48 10.15 8.61 -14.29
N ARG A 49 10.75 9.67 -13.76
CA ARG A 49 11.06 9.80 -12.33
C ARG A 49 9.81 9.85 -11.47
N ASP A 50 8.77 10.55 -11.91
CA ASP A 50 7.49 10.58 -11.21
C ASP A 50 6.82 9.22 -11.15
N LEU A 51 6.85 8.44 -12.24
CA LEU A 51 6.35 7.06 -12.25
C LEU A 51 7.09 6.18 -11.23
N THR A 52 8.42 6.26 -11.19
CA THR A 52 9.24 5.51 -10.24
C THR A 52 8.96 5.96 -8.81
N PHE A 53 8.78 7.26 -8.59
CA PHE A 53 8.43 7.80 -7.27
C PHE A 53 7.08 7.30 -6.79
N VAL A 54 6.03 7.34 -7.63
CA VAL A 54 4.68 6.84 -7.29
C VAL A 54 4.75 5.38 -6.89
N ARG A 55 5.46 4.55 -7.64
CA ARG A 55 5.63 3.14 -7.31
C ARG A 55 6.30 2.94 -5.96
N HIS A 56 7.45 3.56 -5.73
CA HIS A 56 8.17 3.42 -4.44
C HIS A 56 7.34 3.92 -3.26
N ALA A 57 6.61 5.02 -3.43
CA ALA A 57 5.73 5.53 -2.39
C ALA A 57 4.62 4.52 -2.04
N GLN A 58 4.04 3.85 -3.03
CA GLN A 58 3.06 2.78 -2.80
C GLN A 58 3.68 1.55 -2.11
N GLU A 59 4.89 1.16 -2.48
CA GLU A 59 5.64 0.08 -1.81
C GLU A 59 5.88 0.39 -0.33
N LEU A 60 6.08 1.66 0.01
CA LEU A 60 6.15 2.16 1.38
C LEU A 60 4.78 2.28 2.07
N GLY A 61 3.71 1.88 1.40
CA GLY A 61 2.35 1.87 1.95
C GLY A 61 1.65 3.23 1.95
N LEU A 62 2.10 4.21 1.13
CA LEU A 62 1.37 5.43 0.91
C LEU A 62 0.18 5.18 -0.02
N SER A 63 -0.96 5.77 0.30
CA SER A 63 -2.12 5.78 -0.59
C SER A 63 -1.87 6.68 -1.81
N LEU A 64 -2.60 6.46 -2.89
CA LEU A 64 -2.48 7.29 -4.09
C LEU A 64 -2.81 8.76 -3.84
N ASN A 65 -3.71 9.07 -2.89
CA ASN A 65 -4.00 10.44 -2.49
C ASN A 65 -2.82 11.10 -1.78
N GLU A 66 -2.19 10.40 -0.82
CA GLU A 66 -0.96 10.88 -0.15
C GLU A 66 0.17 11.11 -1.16
N VAL A 67 0.32 10.20 -2.14
CA VAL A 67 1.31 10.35 -3.22
C VAL A 67 1.02 11.57 -4.08
N LYS A 68 -0.26 11.83 -4.40
CA LYS A 68 -0.69 13.01 -5.17
C LYS A 68 -0.36 14.31 -4.43
N GLU A 69 -0.63 14.35 -3.14
CA GLU A 69 -0.27 15.50 -2.30
C GLU A 69 1.25 15.72 -2.26
N LEU A 70 2.05 14.67 -2.09
CA LEU A 70 3.51 14.75 -2.13
C LEU A 70 4.04 15.25 -3.47
N LEU A 71 3.48 14.80 -4.59
CA LEU A 71 3.87 15.29 -5.92
C LEU A 71 3.50 16.77 -6.10
N ALA A 72 2.35 17.20 -5.59
CA ALA A 72 1.94 18.62 -5.63
C ALA A 72 2.85 19.49 -4.76
N LEU A 73 3.27 19.01 -3.60
CA LEU A 73 4.20 19.70 -2.70
C LEU A 73 5.61 19.83 -3.31
N ARG A 74 6.06 18.82 -4.05
CA ARG A 74 7.36 18.84 -4.73
C ARG A 74 7.52 20.00 -5.73
N GLN A 75 6.41 20.49 -6.27
CA GLN A 75 6.39 21.64 -7.19
C GLN A 75 6.42 23.00 -6.46
N LYS A 76 6.25 23.03 -5.14
CA LYS A 76 6.27 24.23 -4.30
C LYS A 76 7.61 24.37 -3.58
N HIS A 77 8.30 25.48 -3.77
CA HIS A 77 9.63 25.73 -3.18
C HIS A 77 9.69 25.79 -1.65
N HIS A 78 8.58 25.72 -0.92
CA HIS A 78 8.51 25.86 0.54
C HIS A 78 7.76 24.69 1.25
N ALA A 79 7.72 23.53 0.64
CA ALA A 79 6.89 22.42 1.12
C ALA A 79 7.55 21.50 2.17
N CYS A 80 8.77 21.82 2.65
CA CYS A 80 9.48 20.92 3.57
C CYS A 80 8.72 20.64 4.89
N SER A 81 8.06 21.65 5.46
CA SER A 81 7.26 21.48 6.70
C SER A 81 6.01 20.64 6.48
N GLU A 82 5.33 20.81 5.36
CA GLU A 82 4.14 20.05 4.99
C GLU A 82 4.49 18.58 4.71
N VAL A 83 5.58 18.33 3.96
CA VAL A 83 6.11 16.98 3.73
C VAL A 83 6.53 16.33 5.05
N GLN A 84 7.21 17.06 5.93
CA GLN A 84 7.59 16.55 7.26
C GLN A 84 6.36 16.16 8.09
N SER A 85 5.32 16.98 8.10
CA SER A 85 4.07 16.70 8.82
C SER A 85 3.41 15.42 8.29
N MET A 86 3.28 15.28 6.96
CA MET A 86 2.71 14.10 6.32
C MET A 86 3.50 12.82 6.66
N LEU A 87 4.83 12.87 6.57
CA LEU A 87 5.69 11.74 6.92
C LEU A 87 5.57 11.37 8.40
N LYS A 88 5.44 12.35 9.28
CA LYS A 88 5.22 12.13 10.71
C LYS A 88 3.89 11.42 10.98
N HIS A 89 2.80 11.84 10.35
CA HIS A 89 1.52 11.16 10.45
C HIS A 89 1.61 9.72 9.96
N LYS A 90 2.18 9.52 8.76
CA LYS A 90 2.35 8.17 8.20
C LYS A 90 3.18 7.26 9.09
N LEU A 91 4.24 7.79 9.68
CA LEU A 91 5.08 7.05 10.63
C LEU A 91 4.30 6.63 11.87
N THR A 92 3.41 7.48 12.36
CA THR A 92 2.52 7.15 13.49
C THR A 92 1.56 6.02 13.11
N ASP A 93 0.89 6.10 11.95
CA ASP A 93 -0.02 5.06 11.48
C ASP A 93 0.67 3.70 11.32
N VAL A 94 1.88 3.71 10.75
CA VAL A 94 2.70 2.48 10.61
C VAL A 94 3.05 1.90 11.98
N ARG A 95 3.45 2.72 12.94
CA ARG A 95 3.78 2.27 14.30
C ARG A 95 2.56 1.65 14.99
N ASP A 96 1.40 2.25 14.85
CA ASP A 96 0.17 1.73 15.44
C ASP A 96 -0.27 0.43 14.78
N LYS A 97 -0.08 0.30 13.47
CA LYS A 97 -0.31 -0.96 12.77
C LYS A 97 0.65 -2.06 13.21
N ILE A 98 1.93 -1.74 13.41
CA ILE A 98 2.92 -2.68 13.97
C ILE A 98 2.48 -3.17 15.36
N LYS A 99 2.06 -2.27 16.26
CA LYS A 99 1.55 -2.66 17.58
C LYS A 99 0.35 -3.58 17.49
N SER A 100 -0.58 -3.29 16.59
CA SER A 100 -1.77 -4.12 16.37
C SER A 100 -1.41 -5.52 15.85
N LEU A 101 -0.44 -5.62 14.93
CA LEU A 101 0.04 -6.89 14.40
C LEU A 101 0.78 -7.72 15.46
N VAL A 102 1.61 -7.09 16.30
CA VAL A 102 2.29 -7.78 17.42
C VAL A 102 1.27 -8.34 18.42
N ARG A 103 0.21 -7.57 18.71
CA ARG A 103 -0.88 -8.04 19.57
C ARG A 103 -1.61 -9.24 18.95
N LEU A 104 -1.93 -9.16 17.66
CA LEU A 104 -2.58 -10.26 16.95
C LEU A 104 -1.71 -11.52 16.93
N GLU A 105 -0.41 -11.38 16.68
CA GLU A 105 0.55 -12.49 16.76
C GLU A 105 0.52 -13.17 18.13
N ALA A 106 0.54 -12.40 19.21
CA ALA A 106 0.48 -12.93 20.56
C ALA A 106 -0.83 -13.69 20.82
N GLU A 107 -1.97 -13.15 20.36
CA GLU A 107 -3.28 -13.80 20.50
C GLU A 107 -3.37 -15.09 19.68
N LEU A 108 -2.89 -15.09 18.43
CA LEU A 108 -2.82 -16.30 17.60
C LEU A 108 -1.88 -17.36 18.18
N THR A 109 -0.73 -16.95 18.70
CA THR A 109 0.21 -17.86 19.37
C THR A 109 -0.41 -18.51 20.59
N GLY A 110 -1.14 -17.74 21.39
CA GLY A 110 -1.90 -18.26 22.53
C GLY A 110 -2.97 -19.27 22.13
N ALA A 111 -3.76 -18.94 21.09
CA ALA A 111 -4.79 -19.83 20.56
C ALA A 111 -4.18 -21.14 20.01
N PHE A 112 -3.07 -21.04 19.28
CA PHE A 112 -2.35 -22.20 18.73
C PHE A 112 -1.83 -23.12 19.83
N ARG A 113 -1.22 -22.56 20.89
CA ARG A 113 -0.75 -23.35 22.05
C ARG A 113 -1.89 -24.07 22.76
N ASN A 114 -3.03 -23.39 22.94
CA ASN A 114 -4.20 -23.97 23.55
C ASN A 114 -4.78 -25.09 22.69
N CYS A 115 -4.90 -24.90 21.39
CA CYS A 115 -5.35 -25.93 20.45
C CYS A 115 -4.45 -27.17 20.50
N ASN A 116 -3.14 -27.00 20.46
CA ASN A 116 -2.19 -28.10 20.56
C ASN A 116 -2.30 -28.86 21.88
N ARG A 117 -2.55 -28.15 22.98
CA ARG A 117 -2.74 -28.77 24.29
C ARG A 117 -4.01 -29.63 24.32
N GLU A 118 -5.12 -29.12 23.82
CA GLU A 118 -6.40 -29.85 23.78
C GLU A 118 -6.32 -31.10 22.88
N LEU A 119 -5.68 -30.99 21.72
CA LEU A 119 -5.44 -32.13 20.83
C LEU A 119 -4.60 -33.25 21.47
N ARG A 120 -3.64 -32.88 22.33
CA ARG A 120 -2.83 -33.87 23.07
C ARG A 120 -3.59 -34.54 24.20
N LEU A 121 -4.48 -33.79 24.86
CA LEU A 121 -5.22 -34.32 26.03
C LEU A 121 -6.43 -35.15 25.63
N LYS A 122 -7.00 -34.91 24.44
CA LYS A 122 -8.24 -35.56 23.98
C LYS A 122 -8.16 -35.91 22.49
N PRO A 123 -7.40 -36.96 22.11
CA PRO A 123 -7.21 -37.31 20.70
C PRO A 123 -8.49 -37.85 20.01
N GLU A 124 -9.55 -38.16 20.74
CA GLU A 124 -10.78 -38.79 20.21
C GLU A 124 -11.96 -37.83 20.04
N ILE A 125 -11.81 -36.51 20.29
CA ILE A 125 -12.93 -35.56 20.17
C ILE A 125 -13.07 -35.10 18.74
N LYS A 126 -14.28 -35.27 18.17
CA LYS A 126 -14.65 -34.75 16.85
C LYS A 126 -14.52 -33.23 16.82
N HIS A 127 -14.03 -32.71 15.70
CA HIS A 127 -13.66 -31.33 15.43
C HIS A 127 -14.70 -30.23 15.77
N GLU A 128 -15.98 -30.61 15.98
CA GLU A 128 -17.06 -29.62 16.16
C GLU A 128 -17.13 -29.04 17.58
N ASP A 129 -16.65 -29.78 18.61
CA ASP A 129 -16.81 -29.36 20.01
C ASP A 129 -15.56 -28.76 20.68
N CYS A 130 -14.43 -28.73 20.00
CA CYS A 130 -13.14 -28.47 20.63
C CYS A 130 -12.36 -27.24 20.08
N CYS A 131 -12.89 -26.50 19.12
CA CYS A 131 -12.18 -25.37 18.54
C CYS A 131 -12.55 -24.05 19.24
N PRO A 132 -11.68 -23.46 20.10
CA PRO A 132 -11.96 -22.18 20.75
C PRO A 132 -11.87 -20.97 19.79
N LEU A 133 -11.55 -21.23 18.53
CA LEU A 133 -11.36 -20.18 17.51
C LEU A 133 -12.63 -19.38 17.18
N PRO A 134 -13.85 -19.98 17.03
CA PRO A 134 -15.03 -19.21 16.62
C PRO A 134 -15.42 -18.13 17.63
N THR A 135 -15.34 -18.39 18.91
CA THR A 135 -15.82 -17.48 19.97
C THR A 135 -14.90 -16.28 20.23
N LYS A 136 -13.60 -16.38 19.88
CA LYS A 136 -12.66 -15.24 20.04
C LYS A 136 -12.53 -14.39 18.80
N LEU A 137 -12.63 -14.96 17.62
CA LEU A 137 -12.61 -14.24 16.35
C LEU A 137 -13.91 -13.43 16.14
N ASP A 138 -15.06 -13.93 16.60
CA ASP A 138 -16.32 -13.19 16.57
C ASP A 138 -16.28 -11.92 17.43
N ARG A 139 -15.50 -11.89 18.50
CA ARG A 139 -15.33 -10.68 19.34
C ARG A 139 -14.42 -9.62 18.68
N MET A 140 -13.62 -9.99 17.71
CA MET A 140 -12.75 -9.06 16.98
C MET A 140 -13.49 -8.31 15.86
N ASN A 141 -14.63 -8.84 15.40
CA ASN A 141 -15.43 -8.23 14.32
C ASN A 141 -16.52 -7.27 14.82
N GLY A 142 -16.70 -7.14 16.13
CA GLY A 142 -17.77 -6.34 16.75
C GLY A 142 -17.49 -4.84 16.92
N SER A 143 -16.38 -4.31 16.37
CA SER A 143 -16.02 -2.90 16.56
C SER A 143 -15.98 -2.11 15.27
N ASN A 144 -16.62 -2.56 14.21
CA ASN A 144 -16.72 -1.80 12.97
C ASN A 144 -18.20 -1.55 12.63
N GLU A 145 -18.89 -0.76 13.49
CA GLU A 145 -20.12 -0.09 13.06
C GLU A 145 -19.74 1.13 12.22
N PRO A 146 -20.30 1.27 11.01
CA PRO A 146 -20.12 2.48 10.22
C PRO A 146 -21.04 3.58 10.79
N LEU A 147 -20.45 4.73 11.07
CA LEU A 147 -21.16 6.01 11.12
C LEU A 147 -21.32 6.60 9.74
#